data_7a2b43262dc14aff4be4a912afdf8144
#
_entry.id   7a2b43262dc14aff4be4a912afdf8144
#
_cell.length_a   1.000
_cell.length_b   1.000
_cell.length_c   1.000
_cell.angle_alpha   90.00
_cell.angle_beta   90.00
_cell.angle_gamma   90.00
#
_symmetry.space_group_name_H-M   'P 1'
#
loop_
_entity.id
_entity.type
_entity.pdbx_description
1 polymer ?
#
loop_
_entity_poly.entity_id
_entity_poly.type
_entity_poly.pdbx_seq_one_letter_code
_entity_poly.pdbx_strand_id
1 'polypeptide(L)'
;MKTHERDRAHMGADEDTKWYSEELEESAEFRKTYRNRLSVVKPKDMPFENSPDGLIKHLVHEKQNTTENCVEAYMQFIKPSSHSGKRRILAEQIVFVAEGRGYDLHWDVE
;
A
#
# COMPACT_ATOMS: atom_id res chain seq x y z
N MET A 1 43.30 8.06 -17.96
CA MET A 1 42.30 7.07 -18.38
C MET A 1 40.93 7.71 -18.48
N LYS A 2 40.26 7.45 -19.54
CA LYS A 2 38.93 8.00 -19.77
C LYS A 2 37.90 7.24 -18.90
N THR A 3 36.94 7.96 -18.39
CA THR A 3 35.91 7.38 -17.48
C THR A 3 35.23 6.16 -18.09
N HIS A 4 34.95 6.17 -19.38
CA HIS A 4 34.32 5.07 -20.10
C HIS A 4 35.13 3.76 -20.13
N GLU A 5 36.45 3.83 -20.07
CA GLU A 5 37.27 2.62 -20.03
C GLU A 5 37.29 1.97 -18.66
N ARG A 6 37.20 2.80 -17.59
CA ARG A 6 37.05 2.28 -16.23
C ARG A 6 35.69 1.62 -16.04
N ASP A 7 34.65 2.24 -16.54
CA ASP A 7 33.28 1.71 -16.44
C ASP A 7 33.18 0.36 -17.15
N ARG A 8 33.79 0.21 -18.34
CA ARG A 8 33.81 -1.05 -19.06
C ARG A 8 34.56 -2.18 -18.31
N ALA A 9 35.63 -1.83 -17.60
CA ALA A 9 36.38 -2.81 -16.83
C ALA A 9 35.58 -3.42 -15.66
N HIS A 10 34.52 -2.73 -15.22
CA HIS A 10 33.62 -3.18 -14.15
C HIS A 10 32.26 -3.71 -14.66
N MET A 11 32.09 -3.81 -15.97
CA MET A 11 30.86 -4.32 -16.58
C MET A 11 30.84 -5.85 -16.77
N GLY A 12 31.66 -6.58 -16.01
CA GLY A 12 31.57 -8.02 -16.00
C GLY A 12 30.26 -8.50 -15.40
N ALA A 13 29.61 -9.48 -16.05
CA ALA A 13 28.43 -10.09 -15.49
C ALA A 13 28.81 -10.95 -14.29
N ASP A 14 28.08 -10.79 -13.21
CA ASP A 14 28.11 -11.71 -12.08
C ASP A 14 27.11 -12.84 -12.34
N GLU A 15 27.60 -14.07 -12.50
CA GLU A 15 26.78 -15.22 -12.81
C GLU A 15 25.86 -15.61 -11.65
N ASP A 16 26.17 -15.20 -10.43
CA ASP A 16 25.37 -15.50 -9.25
C ASP A 16 24.23 -14.49 -9.02
N THR A 17 24.32 -13.31 -9.61
CA THR A 17 23.29 -12.28 -9.50
C THR A 17 22.18 -12.49 -10.52
N LYS A 18 20.99 -12.84 -10.06
CA LYS A 18 19.83 -13.18 -10.88
C LYS A 18 18.58 -12.32 -10.59
N TRP A 19 18.75 -11.18 -9.99
CA TRP A 19 17.63 -10.33 -9.55
C TRP A 19 16.66 -9.98 -10.66
N TYR A 20 17.17 -9.66 -11.85
CA TYR A 20 16.30 -9.36 -12.98
C TYR A 20 15.47 -10.57 -13.43
N SER A 21 16.06 -11.76 -13.45
CA SER A 21 15.36 -12.99 -13.79
C SER A 21 14.30 -13.34 -12.74
N GLU A 22 14.63 -13.15 -11.47
CA GLU A 22 13.71 -13.35 -10.34
C GLU A 22 12.52 -12.39 -10.42
N GLU A 23 12.75 -11.11 -10.71
CA GLU A 23 11.68 -10.12 -10.92
C GLU A 23 10.75 -10.50 -12.08
N LEU A 24 11.30 -11.04 -13.16
CA LEU A 24 10.49 -11.52 -14.28
C LEU A 24 9.62 -12.72 -13.91
N GLU A 25 10.15 -13.65 -13.13
CA GLU A 25 9.43 -14.82 -12.63
C GLU A 25 8.30 -14.39 -11.68
N GLU A 26 8.61 -13.53 -10.71
CA GLU A 26 7.63 -12.95 -9.78
C GLU A 26 6.52 -12.21 -10.52
N SER A 27 6.87 -11.43 -11.53
CA SER A 27 5.90 -10.72 -12.37
C SER A 27 5.01 -11.68 -13.17
N ALA A 28 5.57 -12.80 -13.63
CA ALA A 28 4.81 -13.82 -14.34
C ALA A 28 3.82 -14.53 -13.41
N GLU A 29 4.24 -14.88 -12.20
CA GLU A 29 3.37 -15.47 -11.19
C GLU A 29 2.27 -14.49 -10.77
N PHE A 30 2.61 -13.24 -10.54
CA PHE A 30 1.64 -12.20 -10.24
C PHE A 30 0.56 -12.07 -11.32
N ARG A 31 0.96 -12.10 -12.59
CA ARG A 31 0.02 -12.03 -13.73
C ARG A 31 -0.93 -13.21 -13.81
N LYS A 32 -0.52 -14.39 -13.39
CA LYS A 32 -1.40 -15.56 -13.34
C LYS A 32 -2.55 -15.37 -12.34
N THR A 33 -2.28 -14.70 -11.24
CA THR A 33 -3.29 -14.43 -10.19
C THR A 33 -4.17 -13.22 -10.51
N TYR A 34 -3.73 -12.35 -11.41
CA TYR A 34 -4.39 -11.08 -11.71
C TYR A 34 -5.83 -11.23 -12.22
N ARG A 35 -6.07 -12.23 -13.04
CA ARG A 35 -7.40 -12.48 -13.65
C ARG A 35 -8.48 -12.83 -12.63
N ASN A 36 -8.09 -13.36 -11.50
CA ASN A 36 -9.01 -13.78 -10.43
C ASN A 36 -9.20 -12.71 -9.35
N ARG A 37 -8.64 -11.52 -9.58
CA ARG A 37 -8.74 -10.44 -8.61
C ARG A 37 -10.06 -9.70 -8.72
N LEU A 38 -10.50 -9.20 -7.58
CA LEU A 38 -11.71 -8.38 -7.51
C LEU A 38 -11.45 -7.00 -8.11
N SER A 39 -12.25 -6.61 -9.09
CA SER A 39 -12.20 -5.26 -9.67
C SER A 39 -12.97 -4.24 -8.83
N VAL A 40 -13.95 -4.70 -8.07
CA VAL A 40 -14.81 -3.85 -7.24
C VAL A 40 -15.02 -4.51 -5.90
N VAL A 41 -14.80 -3.75 -4.84
CA VAL A 41 -15.16 -4.13 -3.47
C VAL A 41 -16.28 -3.23 -3.01
N LYS A 42 -17.41 -3.83 -2.66
CA LYS A 42 -18.55 -3.08 -2.12
C LYS A 42 -18.43 -2.99 -0.60
N PRO A 43 -18.56 -1.81 0.00
CA PRO A 43 -18.44 -1.65 1.45
C PRO A 43 -19.37 -2.57 2.25
N LYS A 44 -20.56 -2.83 1.73
CA LYS A 44 -21.54 -3.72 2.37
C LYS A 44 -21.07 -5.17 2.53
N ASP A 45 -20.15 -5.61 1.69
CA ASP A 45 -19.64 -6.98 1.68
C ASP A 45 -18.41 -7.15 2.59
N MET A 46 -17.93 -6.05 3.17
CA MET A 46 -16.77 -6.05 4.05
C MET A 46 -17.17 -5.90 5.51
N PRO A 47 -16.57 -6.70 6.39
CA PRO A 47 -16.82 -6.58 7.83
C PRO A 47 -16.13 -5.33 8.41
N PHE A 48 -16.66 -4.85 9.52
CA PHE A 48 -15.96 -3.90 10.36
C PHE A 48 -14.94 -4.59 11.24
N GLU A 49 -13.81 -3.97 11.40
CA GLU A 49 -12.76 -4.35 12.32
C GLU A 49 -12.63 -3.29 13.43
N ASN A 50 -12.56 -3.73 14.68
CA ASN A 50 -12.22 -2.84 15.78
C ASN A 50 -10.72 -2.54 15.75
N SER A 51 -10.39 -1.27 15.78
CA SER A 51 -9.01 -0.82 15.83
C SER A 51 -8.85 0.31 16.86
N PRO A 52 -7.61 0.64 17.24
CA PRO A 52 -7.35 1.85 18.05
C PRO A 52 -7.86 3.14 17.41
N ASP A 53 -8.06 3.13 16.09
CA ASP A 53 -8.52 4.27 15.31
C ASP A 53 -10.04 4.29 15.10
N GLY A 54 -10.79 3.41 15.78
CA GLY A 54 -12.22 3.25 15.64
C GLY A 54 -12.58 2.00 14.83
N LEU A 55 -13.77 1.96 14.26
CA LEU A 55 -14.21 0.89 13.37
C LEU A 55 -13.64 1.13 11.97
N ILE A 56 -12.97 0.15 11.44
CA ILE A 56 -12.35 0.19 10.11
C ILE A 56 -12.97 -0.88 9.22
N LYS A 57 -13.17 -0.51 7.98
CA LYS A 57 -13.64 -1.39 6.92
C LYS A 57 -12.69 -1.27 5.74
N HIS A 58 -11.93 -2.32 5.46
CA HIS A 58 -10.97 -2.33 4.37
C HIS A 58 -11.67 -2.41 3.01
N LEU A 59 -11.27 -1.57 2.09
CA LEU A 59 -11.77 -1.54 0.71
C LEU A 59 -10.69 -1.98 -0.29
N VAL A 60 -9.46 -1.54 -0.10
CA VAL A 60 -8.29 -1.96 -0.87
C VAL A 60 -7.16 -2.27 0.11
N HIS A 61 -6.73 -3.51 0.12
CA HIS A 61 -5.68 -3.97 1.02
C HIS A 61 -4.92 -5.12 0.38
N GLU A 62 -3.64 -5.26 0.69
CA GLU A 62 -2.79 -6.32 0.13
C GLU A 62 -3.30 -7.74 0.42
N LYS A 63 -3.98 -7.93 1.55
CA LYS A 63 -4.57 -9.23 1.96
C LYS A 63 -5.91 -9.52 1.29
N GLN A 64 -6.48 -8.56 0.59
CA GLN A 64 -7.67 -8.77 -0.22
C GLN A 64 -7.27 -9.21 -1.62
N ASN A 65 -8.13 -9.96 -2.26
CA ASN A 65 -7.93 -10.33 -3.64
C ASN A 65 -8.31 -9.16 -4.58
N THR A 66 -7.63 -8.04 -4.43
CA THR A 66 -7.79 -6.83 -5.23
C THR A 66 -6.63 -6.67 -6.21
N THR A 67 -6.75 -5.71 -7.12
CA THR A 67 -5.76 -5.49 -8.16
C THR A 67 -4.55 -4.69 -7.72
N GLU A 68 -4.60 -4.06 -6.56
CA GLU A 68 -3.62 -3.04 -6.16
C GLU A 68 -2.84 -3.42 -4.91
N ASN A 69 -1.52 -3.19 -4.97
CA ASN A 69 -0.61 -3.40 -3.84
C ASN A 69 0.10 -2.11 -3.40
N CYS A 70 -0.11 -1.02 -4.12
CA CYS A 70 0.56 0.26 -3.85
C CYS A 70 -0.31 1.23 -3.06
N VAL A 71 -1.60 0.98 -3.00
CA VAL A 71 -2.59 1.83 -2.35
C VAL A 71 -3.41 1.00 -1.36
N GLU A 72 -3.60 1.54 -0.19
CA GLU A 72 -4.61 1.05 0.75
C GLU A 72 -5.77 2.04 0.81
N ALA A 73 -6.98 1.53 0.85
CA ALA A 73 -8.17 2.32 1.08
C ALA A 73 -9.05 1.66 2.14
N TYR A 74 -9.53 2.44 3.06
CA TYR A 74 -10.43 1.97 4.09
C TYR A 74 -11.42 3.04 4.50
N MET A 75 -12.58 2.63 4.95
CA MET A 75 -13.54 3.49 5.64
C MET A 75 -13.28 3.42 7.14
N GLN A 76 -13.29 4.57 7.77
CA GLN A 76 -13.13 4.71 9.22
C GLN A 76 -14.37 5.34 9.80
N PHE A 77 -14.88 4.75 10.85
CA PHE A 77 -15.98 5.28 11.61
C PHE A 77 -15.53 5.65 13.03
N ILE A 78 -15.64 6.93 13.35
CA ILE A 78 -15.33 7.47 14.67
C ILE A 78 -16.65 7.89 15.30
N LYS A 79 -16.97 7.33 16.46
CA LYS A 79 -18.20 7.68 17.19
C LYS A 79 -18.17 9.14 17.64
N PRO A 80 -19.34 9.78 17.75
CA PRO A 80 -19.43 11.11 18.36
C PRO A 80 -18.74 11.17 19.72
N SER A 81 -18.09 12.30 19.99
CA SER A 81 -17.31 12.51 21.23
C SER A 81 -16.15 11.52 21.44
N SER A 82 -15.67 10.93 20.37
CA SER A 82 -14.56 10.00 20.35
C SER A 82 -13.45 10.51 19.43
N HIS A 83 -12.32 9.85 19.45
CA HIS A 83 -11.19 10.18 18.60
C HIS A 83 -10.46 8.92 18.14
N SER A 84 -9.70 9.04 17.07
CA SER A 84 -8.77 8.01 16.63
C SER A 84 -7.53 7.95 17.52
N GLY A 85 -6.77 6.88 17.41
CA GLY A 85 -5.46 6.76 18.04
C GLY A 85 -4.44 7.72 17.42
N LYS A 86 -3.38 7.97 18.16
CA LYS A 86 -2.22 8.71 17.69
C LYS A 86 -1.29 7.76 16.96
N ARG A 87 -0.89 8.13 15.76
CA ARG A 87 0.07 7.32 14.99
C ARG A 87 0.99 8.17 14.12
N ARG A 88 2.12 7.59 13.78
CA ARG A 88 3.07 8.16 12.83
C ARG A 88 2.89 7.46 11.48
N ILE A 89 2.78 8.22 10.41
CA ILE A 89 2.65 7.73 9.05
C ILE A 89 3.80 8.31 8.24
N LEU A 90 4.48 7.47 7.47
CA LEU A 90 5.53 7.87 6.53
C LEU A 90 5.06 7.90 5.08
N ALA A 91 3.77 7.66 4.86
CA ALA A 91 3.16 7.68 3.55
C ALA A 91 2.20 8.87 3.41
N GLU A 92 1.89 9.23 2.19
CA GLU A 92 0.84 10.21 1.92
C GLU A 92 -0.53 9.64 2.29
N GLN A 93 -1.38 10.48 2.83
CA GLN A 93 -2.75 10.13 3.19
C GLN A 93 -3.72 11.16 2.62
N ILE A 94 -4.77 10.67 1.99
CA ILE A 94 -5.89 11.48 1.51
C ILE A 94 -7.12 11.08 2.31
N VAL A 95 -7.81 12.04 2.88
CA VAL A 95 -9.02 11.82 3.66
C VAL A 95 -10.20 12.46 2.97
N PHE A 96 -11.25 11.69 2.76
CA PHE A 96 -12.53 12.16 2.27
C PHE A 96 -13.59 11.98 3.36
N VAL A 97 -14.23 13.06 3.76
CA VAL A 97 -15.31 13.02 4.75
C VAL A 97 -16.61 12.66 4.06
N ALA A 98 -17.04 11.41 4.22
CA ALA A 98 -18.27 10.91 3.62
C ALA A 98 -19.50 11.41 4.37
N GLU A 99 -19.45 11.48 5.69
CA GLU A 99 -20.54 11.90 6.55
C GLU A 99 -20.01 12.51 7.85
N GLY A 100 -20.67 13.52 8.36
CA GLY A 100 -20.35 14.14 9.63
C GLY A 100 -19.34 15.26 9.52
N ARG A 101 -18.80 15.65 10.66
CA ARG A 101 -17.79 16.70 10.79
C ARG A 101 -16.89 16.41 11.98
N GLY A 102 -15.69 16.91 11.91
CA GLY A 102 -14.69 16.77 12.96
C GLY A 102 -13.50 17.66 12.71
N TYR A 103 -12.42 17.36 13.37
CA TYR A 103 -11.13 18.01 13.14
C TYR A 103 -10.01 17.00 13.22
N ASP A 104 -8.93 17.29 12.55
CA ASP A 104 -7.71 16.52 12.55
C ASP A 104 -6.61 17.31 13.23
N LEU A 105 -5.81 16.60 14.01
CA LEU A 105 -4.60 17.13 14.62
C LEU A 105 -3.41 16.39 14.02
N HIS A 106 -2.55 17.12 13.35
CA HIS A 106 -1.33 16.55 12.82
C HIS A 106 -0.17 17.52 12.99
N TRP A 107 1.02 17.00 13.03
CA TRP A 107 2.25 17.78 13.19
C TRP A 107 3.44 16.99 12.67
N ASP A 108 4.44 17.69 12.25
CA ASP A 108 5.72 17.11 11.92
C ASP A 108 6.46 16.72 13.20
N VAL A 109 7.22 15.65 13.10
CA VAL A 109 8.05 15.18 14.20
C VAL A 109 9.48 15.60 13.93
N GLU A 110 9.97 16.45 14.76
CA GLU A 110 11.36 16.81 14.81
C GLU A 110 12.14 15.91 15.79
#